data_615731dc22f635df407f162de71a53c6
#
_entry.id   615731dc22f635df407f162de71a53c6
#
_cell.length_a   1.000
_cell.length_b   1.000
_cell.length_c   1.000
_cell.angle_alpha   90.00
_cell.angle_beta   90.00
_cell.angle_gamma   90.00
#
_symmetry.space_group_name_H-M   'P 1'
#
loop_
_entity.id
_entity.type
_entity.pdbx_description
1 polymer ?
#
loop_
_entity_poly.entity_id
_entity_poly.type
_entity_poly.pdbx_seq_one_letter_code
_entity_poly.pdbx_strand_id
1 'polypeptide(L)'
;MTVTIFHNPACGTSRNTLAMIRNAGIEPDIVEYLKTPPSREALTDLVARMGITLRDLLRRKGTPFDQLGLGNPALADADLLDAVERHPILINRPIVVTARGVKLCRPSELVLDLLEAPQRSDFVKEDGDPVVTASPLGAMDMEELAALLSAAELPTADLALPGRQFYRFSTTLGERVAAGGLEGRGADRLVRSIAVVPAARGKRFGKAVAMTLERLAGEDGAQRLHLLTTTAAPFFERLGYVAADRSTAPVEISASAEFVGLCPATASYMTKGVRRSW
;
A
#
# COMPACT_ATOMS: atom_id res chain seq x y z
N MET A 1 21.74 -7.78 -14.78
CA MET A 1 21.28 -7.28 -13.46
C MET A 1 20.93 -8.49 -12.62
N THR A 2 21.54 -8.65 -11.46
CA THR A 2 21.21 -9.77 -10.56
C THR A 2 20.07 -9.35 -9.65
N VAL A 3 18.97 -10.09 -9.68
CA VAL A 3 17.83 -9.93 -8.77
C VAL A 3 17.71 -11.21 -7.96
N THR A 4 17.70 -11.09 -6.64
CA THR A 4 17.47 -12.23 -5.73
C THR A 4 16.16 -12.06 -5.01
N ILE A 5 15.36 -13.13 -4.91
CA ILE A 5 14.11 -13.14 -4.17
C ILE A 5 14.12 -14.22 -3.08
N PHE A 6 13.95 -13.82 -1.82
CA PHE A 6 13.66 -14.76 -0.72
C PHE A 6 12.18 -15.12 -0.78
N HIS A 7 11.90 -16.29 -1.28
CA HIS A 7 10.62 -16.73 -1.77
C HIS A 7 9.98 -17.81 -0.88
N ASN A 8 8.65 -17.76 -0.82
CA ASN A 8 7.85 -18.89 -0.31
C ASN A 8 6.77 -19.23 -1.36
N PRO A 9 6.86 -20.39 -2.02
CA PRO A 9 5.90 -20.78 -3.07
C PRO A 9 4.45 -20.94 -2.56
N ALA A 10 4.26 -21.19 -1.27
CA ALA A 10 2.93 -21.24 -0.66
C ALA A 10 2.31 -19.85 -0.39
N CYS A 11 3.05 -18.76 -0.62
CA CYS A 11 2.59 -17.38 -0.35
C CYS A 11 2.19 -16.67 -1.65
N GLY A 12 0.91 -16.29 -1.81
CA GLY A 12 0.42 -15.55 -2.98
C GLY A 12 1.18 -14.24 -3.22
N THR A 13 1.52 -13.48 -2.16
CA THR A 13 2.35 -12.26 -2.30
C THR A 13 3.72 -12.61 -2.89
N SER A 14 4.37 -13.69 -2.45
CA SER A 14 5.65 -14.13 -3.00
C SER A 14 5.54 -14.54 -4.48
N ARG A 15 4.47 -15.25 -4.85
CA ARG A 15 4.24 -15.66 -6.24
C ARG A 15 3.96 -14.45 -7.13
N ASN A 16 3.10 -13.53 -6.70
CA ASN A 16 2.83 -12.29 -7.43
C ASN A 16 4.10 -11.46 -7.64
N THR A 17 4.95 -11.32 -6.61
CA THR A 17 6.23 -10.60 -6.72
C THR A 17 7.16 -11.26 -7.73
N LEU A 18 7.33 -12.59 -7.67
CA LEU A 18 8.13 -13.35 -8.63
C LEU A 18 7.61 -13.18 -10.06
N ALA A 19 6.28 -13.27 -10.22
CA ALA A 19 5.64 -13.09 -11.52
C ALA A 19 5.86 -11.67 -12.10
N MET A 20 5.83 -10.62 -11.27
CA MET A 20 6.15 -9.24 -11.71
C MET A 20 7.62 -9.08 -12.10
N ILE A 21 8.56 -9.72 -11.40
CA ILE A 21 9.97 -9.73 -11.80
C ILE A 21 10.12 -10.37 -13.18
N ARG A 22 9.47 -11.51 -13.40
CA ARG A 22 9.48 -12.22 -14.70
C ARG A 22 8.76 -11.44 -15.80
N ASN A 23 7.66 -10.73 -15.45
CA ASN A 23 6.97 -9.85 -16.39
C ASN A 23 7.83 -8.65 -16.85
N ALA A 24 8.83 -8.26 -16.08
CA ALA A 24 9.87 -7.31 -16.51
C ALA A 24 10.97 -7.97 -17.38
N GLY A 25 10.86 -9.27 -17.66
CA GLY A 25 11.84 -10.03 -18.44
C GLY A 25 13.09 -10.41 -17.69
N ILE A 26 13.04 -10.42 -16.37
CA ILE A 26 14.15 -10.77 -15.48
C ILE A 26 13.88 -12.14 -14.87
N GLU A 27 14.83 -13.07 -14.98
CA GLU A 27 14.79 -14.32 -14.19
C GLU A 27 15.65 -14.13 -12.94
N PRO A 28 15.04 -14.12 -11.73
CA PRO A 28 15.78 -13.88 -10.50
C PRO A 28 16.42 -15.16 -9.95
N ASP A 29 17.42 -14.99 -9.11
CA ASP A 29 17.90 -16.04 -8.21
C ASP A 29 16.86 -16.28 -7.12
N ILE A 30 16.29 -17.47 -7.06
CA ILE A 30 15.21 -17.80 -6.13
C ILE A 30 15.78 -18.53 -4.93
N VAL A 31 15.70 -17.89 -3.75
CA VAL A 31 16.04 -18.51 -2.47
C VAL A 31 14.76 -18.94 -1.76
N GLU A 32 14.46 -20.23 -1.79
CA GLU A 32 13.37 -20.80 -0.97
C GLU A 32 13.81 -20.80 0.50
N TYR A 33 13.66 -19.69 1.19
CA TYR A 33 14.23 -19.44 2.51
C TYR A 33 13.73 -20.39 3.62
N LEU A 34 12.66 -21.14 3.42
CA LEU A 34 12.22 -22.19 4.35
C LEU A 34 13.06 -23.46 4.19
N LYS A 35 13.68 -23.69 3.03
CA LYS A 35 14.60 -24.80 2.78
C LYS A 35 16.04 -24.40 3.05
N THR A 36 16.38 -23.18 2.69
CA THR A 36 17.72 -22.60 2.85
C THR A 36 17.59 -21.23 3.55
N PRO A 37 17.42 -21.23 4.88
CA PRO A 37 17.29 -19.99 5.64
C PRO A 37 18.54 -19.11 5.51
N PRO A 38 18.39 -17.78 5.46
CA PRO A 38 19.54 -16.88 5.55
C PRO A 38 20.25 -17.05 6.89
N SER A 39 21.57 -16.91 6.90
CA SER A 39 22.33 -16.85 8.15
C SER A 39 21.92 -15.62 8.99
N ARG A 40 22.28 -15.62 10.26
CA ARG A 40 22.04 -14.50 11.18
C ARG A 40 22.65 -13.20 10.63
N GLU A 41 23.88 -13.26 10.11
CA GLU A 41 24.59 -12.12 9.52
C GLU A 41 23.86 -11.63 8.26
N ALA A 42 23.49 -12.55 7.37
CA ALA A 42 22.75 -12.22 6.15
C ALA A 42 21.40 -11.59 6.44
N LEU A 43 20.67 -12.10 7.45
CA LEU A 43 19.39 -11.55 7.85
C LEU A 43 19.55 -10.14 8.44
N THR A 44 20.57 -9.93 9.27
CA THR A 44 20.88 -8.63 9.87
C THR A 44 21.25 -7.61 8.77
N ASP A 45 22.04 -7.98 7.77
CA ASP A 45 22.36 -7.13 6.62
C ASP A 45 21.11 -6.77 5.83
N LEU A 46 20.24 -7.75 5.54
CA LEU A 46 18.98 -7.51 4.83
C LEU A 46 18.10 -6.49 5.58
N VAL A 47 17.93 -6.65 6.89
CA VAL A 47 17.14 -5.75 7.75
C VAL A 47 17.70 -4.34 7.72
N ALA A 48 19.03 -4.20 7.89
CA ALA A 48 19.71 -2.90 7.86
C ALA A 48 19.52 -2.20 6.50
N ARG A 49 19.69 -2.94 5.38
CA ARG A 49 19.52 -2.41 4.01
C ARG A 49 18.08 -2.06 3.67
N MET A 50 17.10 -2.72 4.29
CA MET A 50 15.68 -2.35 4.18
C MET A 50 15.32 -1.10 4.99
N GLY A 51 16.14 -0.68 5.96
CA GLY A 51 15.85 0.43 6.85
C GLY A 51 14.69 0.17 7.82
N ILE A 52 14.45 -1.10 8.17
CA ILE A 52 13.41 -1.52 9.11
C ILE A 52 14.04 -2.14 10.37
N THR A 53 13.25 -2.35 11.41
CA THR A 53 13.71 -3.13 12.56
C THR A 53 13.55 -4.64 12.31
N LEU A 54 14.31 -5.47 13.01
CA LEU A 54 14.12 -6.93 12.96
C LEU A 54 12.69 -7.31 13.38
N ARG A 55 12.12 -6.58 14.33
CA ARG A 55 10.75 -6.74 14.81
C ARG A 55 9.72 -6.51 13.71
N ASP A 56 9.94 -5.53 12.83
CA ASP A 56 9.06 -5.24 11.70
C ASP A 56 9.12 -6.33 10.63
N LEU A 57 10.24 -7.06 10.55
CA LEU A 57 10.37 -8.21 9.64
C LEU A 57 9.57 -9.43 10.11
N LEU A 58 9.24 -9.52 11.40
CA LEU A 58 8.58 -10.71 11.93
C LEU A 58 7.12 -10.81 11.51
N ARG A 59 6.77 -11.99 11.00
CA ARG A 59 5.40 -12.33 10.64
C ARG A 59 4.66 -12.95 11.82
N ARG A 60 3.50 -12.40 12.14
CA ARG A 60 2.62 -12.92 13.19
C ARG A 60 1.63 -13.97 12.68
N LYS A 61 0.93 -13.67 11.56
CA LYS A 61 -0.18 -14.50 11.06
C LYS A 61 0.33 -15.85 10.54
N GLY A 62 -0.16 -16.95 11.12
CA GLY A 62 0.17 -18.31 10.70
C GLY A 62 1.61 -18.73 11.03
N THR A 63 2.16 -18.22 12.13
CA THR A 63 3.48 -18.53 12.67
C THR A 63 3.40 -18.71 14.18
N PRO A 64 4.41 -19.26 14.86
CA PRO A 64 4.43 -19.37 16.31
C PRO A 64 4.71 -18.07 17.07
N PHE A 65 4.57 -16.90 16.42
CA PHE A 65 4.90 -15.58 16.99
C PHE A 65 4.29 -15.35 18.38
N ASP A 66 2.98 -15.57 18.51
CA ASP A 66 2.26 -15.35 19.78
C ASP A 66 2.60 -16.41 20.82
N GLN A 67 2.80 -17.66 20.41
CA GLN A 67 3.17 -18.77 21.29
C GLN A 67 4.57 -18.58 21.89
N LEU A 68 5.47 -17.96 21.13
CA LEU A 68 6.84 -17.65 21.55
C LEU A 68 6.94 -16.30 22.30
N GLY A 69 5.84 -15.60 22.50
CA GLY A 69 5.82 -14.30 23.18
C GLY A 69 6.61 -13.20 22.48
N LEU A 70 6.83 -13.27 21.15
CA LEU A 70 7.69 -12.34 20.41
C LEU A 70 7.13 -10.92 20.32
N GLY A 71 5.90 -10.71 20.76
CA GLY A 71 5.30 -9.39 20.94
C GLY A 71 5.82 -8.61 22.16
N ASN A 72 6.57 -9.25 23.06
CA ASN A 72 7.14 -8.57 24.23
C ASN A 72 8.18 -7.52 23.79
N PRO A 73 7.99 -6.22 24.10
CA PRO A 73 8.92 -5.16 23.71
C PRO A 73 10.28 -5.25 24.40
N ALA A 74 10.39 -5.99 25.52
CA ALA A 74 11.62 -6.17 26.27
C ALA A 74 12.61 -7.17 25.65
N LEU A 75 12.17 -7.96 24.63
CA LEU A 75 13.06 -8.89 23.93
C LEU A 75 14.09 -8.12 23.11
N ALA A 76 15.36 -8.52 23.25
CA ALA A 76 16.45 -7.99 22.42
C ALA A 76 16.42 -8.60 21.01
N ASP A 77 17.10 -7.96 20.06
CA ASP A 77 17.22 -8.49 18.70
C ASP A 77 17.88 -9.87 18.66
N ALA A 78 18.77 -10.18 19.60
CA ALA A 78 19.37 -11.49 19.72
C ALA A 78 18.31 -12.59 19.96
N ASP A 79 17.33 -12.32 20.84
CA ASP A 79 16.26 -13.28 21.17
C ASP A 79 15.35 -13.50 19.93
N LEU A 80 15.10 -12.43 19.17
CA LEU A 80 14.31 -12.48 17.93
C LEU A 80 15.03 -13.27 16.84
N LEU A 81 16.35 -13.09 16.70
CA LEU A 81 17.19 -13.85 15.76
C LEU A 81 17.20 -15.33 16.12
N ASP A 82 17.35 -15.67 17.40
CA ASP A 82 17.29 -17.06 17.89
C ASP A 82 15.93 -17.72 17.57
N ALA A 83 14.85 -16.94 17.67
CA ALA A 83 13.52 -17.43 17.30
C ALA A 83 13.40 -17.65 15.78
N VAL A 84 13.97 -16.78 14.96
CA VAL A 84 13.94 -16.89 13.49
C VAL A 84 14.78 -18.09 13.02
N GLU A 85 15.95 -18.31 13.61
CA GLU A 85 16.78 -19.48 13.29
C GLU A 85 16.06 -20.80 13.54
N ARG A 86 15.34 -20.89 14.67
CA ARG A 86 14.54 -22.08 15.01
C ARG A 86 13.26 -22.18 14.18
N HIS A 87 12.72 -21.06 13.75
CA HIS A 87 11.44 -20.96 13.05
C HIS A 87 11.52 -19.98 11.87
N PRO A 88 12.17 -20.35 10.74
CA PRO A 88 12.32 -19.44 9.58
C PRO A 88 10.99 -18.93 9.00
N ILE A 89 9.87 -19.60 9.27
CA ILE A 89 8.53 -19.14 8.87
C ILE A 89 8.15 -17.78 9.47
N LEU A 90 8.83 -17.35 10.54
CA LEU A 90 8.70 -16.03 11.15
C LEU A 90 9.17 -14.89 10.24
N ILE A 91 10.04 -15.18 9.27
CA ILE A 91 10.49 -14.19 8.29
C ILE A 91 9.29 -13.77 7.41
N ASN A 92 9.00 -12.48 7.38
CA ASN A 92 8.03 -11.93 6.45
C ASN A 92 8.60 -11.94 5.03
N ARG A 93 7.75 -12.06 4.01
CA ARG A 93 8.18 -12.38 2.63
C ARG A 93 7.22 -11.82 1.59
N PRO A 94 7.71 -11.66 0.36
CA PRO A 94 9.08 -11.88 -0.10
C PRO A 94 10.00 -10.70 0.21
N ILE A 95 11.30 -10.98 0.37
CA ILE A 95 12.34 -9.94 0.36
C ILE A 95 12.99 -10.00 -1.02
N VAL A 96 13.16 -8.84 -1.65
CA VAL A 96 13.82 -8.74 -2.96
C VAL A 96 15.05 -7.86 -2.83
N VAL A 97 16.16 -8.36 -3.39
CA VAL A 97 17.47 -7.70 -3.42
C VAL A 97 17.83 -7.39 -4.85
N THR A 98 18.22 -6.15 -5.12
CA THR A 98 18.73 -5.67 -6.42
C THR A 98 19.87 -4.70 -6.21
N ALA A 99 20.48 -4.22 -7.30
CA ALA A 99 21.44 -3.12 -7.25
C ALA A 99 20.81 -1.80 -6.74
N ARG A 100 19.49 -1.61 -6.92
CA ARG A 100 18.76 -0.42 -6.45
C ARG A 100 18.42 -0.44 -4.97
N GLY A 101 18.52 -1.60 -4.32
CA GLY A 101 18.25 -1.74 -2.89
C GLY A 101 17.62 -3.07 -2.52
N VAL A 102 17.10 -3.10 -1.28
CA VAL A 102 16.42 -4.25 -0.68
C VAL A 102 15.06 -3.82 -0.17
N LYS A 103 14.01 -4.60 -0.46
CA LYS A 103 12.66 -4.34 0.08
C LYS A 103 11.95 -5.62 0.51
N LEU A 104 11.22 -5.53 1.60
CA LEU A 104 10.13 -6.44 1.90
C LEU A 104 8.94 -6.05 1.00
N CYS A 105 8.68 -6.84 -0.05
CA CYS A 105 7.66 -6.54 -1.05
C CYS A 105 6.26 -6.97 -0.56
N ARG A 106 5.76 -6.24 0.41
CA ARG A 106 4.38 -6.34 0.92
C ARG A 106 3.76 -4.95 1.05
N PRO A 107 2.86 -4.61 0.12
CA PRO A 107 2.29 -5.47 -0.95
C PRO A 107 3.30 -5.80 -2.07
N SER A 108 2.93 -6.78 -2.92
CA SER A 108 3.83 -7.37 -3.93
C SER A 108 4.35 -6.35 -4.95
N GLU A 109 3.55 -5.34 -5.28
CA GLU A 109 3.88 -4.25 -6.24
C GLU A 109 5.03 -3.34 -5.81
N LEU A 110 5.44 -3.38 -4.53
CA LEU A 110 6.65 -2.68 -4.07
C LEU A 110 7.92 -3.15 -4.80
N VAL A 111 7.89 -4.32 -5.43
CA VAL A 111 8.99 -4.80 -6.26
C VAL A 111 9.25 -3.88 -7.46
N LEU A 112 8.23 -3.19 -7.97
CA LEU A 112 8.36 -2.31 -9.14
C LEU A 112 9.36 -1.18 -8.90
N ASP A 113 9.50 -0.71 -7.65
CA ASP A 113 10.48 0.32 -7.28
C ASP A 113 11.94 -0.17 -7.39
N LEU A 114 12.15 -1.48 -7.36
CA LEU A 114 13.46 -2.12 -7.43
C LEU A 114 13.86 -2.53 -8.84
N LEU A 115 12.90 -2.61 -9.78
CA LEU A 115 13.16 -3.04 -11.13
C LEU A 115 13.59 -1.85 -12.01
N GLU A 116 14.63 -2.05 -12.83
CA GLU A 116 15.06 -1.07 -13.84
C GLU A 116 14.31 -1.25 -15.15
N ALA A 117 13.93 -2.49 -15.46
CA ALA A 117 13.19 -2.80 -16.67
C ALA A 117 11.69 -2.56 -16.44
N PRO A 118 10.99 -1.97 -17.43
CA PRO A 118 9.54 -1.82 -17.38
C PRO A 118 8.83 -3.17 -17.45
N GLN A 119 7.58 -3.19 -17.00
CA GLN A 119 6.72 -4.35 -17.21
C GLN A 119 6.43 -4.52 -18.72
N ARG A 120 6.32 -5.77 -19.17
CA ARG A 120 6.02 -6.11 -20.59
C ARG A 120 4.53 -6.21 -20.88
N SER A 121 3.73 -6.40 -19.85
CA SER A 121 2.26 -6.41 -19.92
C SER A 121 1.66 -5.87 -18.64
N ASP A 122 0.39 -5.46 -18.69
CA ASP A 122 -0.35 -5.12 -17.50
C ASP A 122 -0.44 -6.33 -16.56
N PHE A 123 -0.28 -6.07 -15.27
CA PHE A 123 -0.21 -7.12 -14.28
C PHE A 123 -1.49 -7.18 -13.44
N VAL A 124 -2.04 -8.40 -13.35
CA VAL A 124 -3.15 -8.73 -12.46
C VAL A 124 -2.67 -9.81 -11.49
N LYS A 125 -2.91 -9.60 -10.19
CA LYS A 125 -2.54 -10.53 -9.13
C LYS A 125 -3.40 -11.81 -9.20
N GLU A 126 -2.97 -12.88 -8.53
CA GLU A 126 -3.69 -14.16 -8.48
C GLU A 126 -5.11 -14.04 -7.94
N ASP A 127 -5.39 -13.05 -7.07
CA ASP A 127 -6.72 -12.77 -6.52
C ASP A 127 -7.60 -11.92 -7.46
N GLY A 128 -7.10 -11.61 -8.66
CA GLY A 128 -7.78 -10.80 -9.67
C GLY A 128 -7.68 -9.29 -9.46
N ASP A 129 -6.91 -8.82 -8.48
CA ASP A 129 -6.69 -7.38 -8.29
C ASP A 129 -5.64 -6.86 -9.29
N PRO A 130 -5.94 -5.81 -10.06
CA PRO A 130 -4.94 -5.19 -10.93
C PRO A 130 -3.87 -4.50 -10.09
N VAL A 131 -2.65 -4.45 -10.62
CA VAL A 131 -1.58 -3.63 -10.08
C VAL A 131 -1.65 -2.24 -10.70
N VAL A 132 -1.54 -1.22 -9.85
CA VAL A 132 -1.48 0.17 -10.29
C VAL A 132 -0.19 0.83 -9.78
N THR A 133 0.32 1.76 -10.56
CA THR A 133 1.36 2.70 -10.17
C THR A 133 0.72 4.03 -9.82
N ALA A 134 1.27 4.74 -8.83
CA ALA A 134 0.81 6.06 -8.42
C ALA A 134 1.89 7.10 -8.73
N SER A 135 1.50 8.16 -9.42
CA SER A 135 2.38 9.31 -9.69
C SER A 135 1.73 10.56 -9.11
N PRO A 136 2.46 11.37 -8.31
CA PRO A 136 1.91 12.60 -7.78
C PRO A 136 1.58 13.58 -8.92
N LEU A 137 0.46 14.28 -8.78
CA LEU A 137 0.02 15.33 -9.71
C LEU A 137 0.59 16.68 -9.28
N GLY A 138 1.05 17.45 -10.26
CA GLY A 138 1.49 18.82 -10.10
C GLY A 138 0.44 19.84 -10.56
N ALA A 139 0.80 21.12 -10.52
CA ALA A 139 -0.11 22.22 -10.91
C ALA A 139 -0.64 22.08 -12.35
N MET A 140 0.17 21.58 -13.26
CA MET A 140 -0.21 21.41 -14.69
C MET A 140 -1.23 20.29 -14.90
N ASP A 141 -1.40 19.39 -13.95
CA ASP A 141 -2.33 18.26 -14.05
C ASP A 141 -3.73 18.59 -13.49
N MET A 142 -3.91 19.75 -12.86
CA MET A 142 -5.13 20.05 -12.10
C MET A 142 -6.36 20.21 -12.99
N GLU A 143 -6.22 20.72 -14.20
CA GLU A 143 -7.32 20.84 -15.17
C GLU A 143 -7.85 19.44 -15.57
N GLU A 144 -6.95 18.54 -15.88
CA GLU A 144 -7.29 17.16 -16.23
C GLU A 144 -7.92 16.40 -15.05
N LEU A 145 -7.41 16.64 -13.84
CA LEU A 145 -8.00 16.11 -12.61
C LEU A 145 -9.42 16.63 -12.41
N ALA A 146 -9.62 17.96 -12.53
CA ALA A 146 -10.93 18.58 -12.38
C ALA A 146 -11.94 18.05 -13.39
N ALA A 147 -11.55 17.85 -14.64
CA ALA A 147 -12.42 17.27 -15.66
C ALA A 147 -12.85 15.84 -15.31
N LEU A 148 -11.91 14.99 -14.83
CA LEU A 148 -12.21 13.62 -14.40
C LEU A 148 -13.16 13.60 -13.19
N LEU A 149 -12.91 14.45 -12.19
CA LEU A 149 -13.74 14.53 -10.98
C LEU A 149 -15.13 15.07 -11.30
N SER A 150 -15.25 16.11 -12.13
CA SER A 150 -16.55 16.64 -12.57
C SER A 150 -17.36 15.58 -13.31
N ALA A 151 -16.75 14.79 -14.19
CA ALA A 151 -17.40 13.68 -14.88
C ALA A 151 -17.83 12.53 -13.93
N ALA A 152 -17.27 12.50 -12.72
CA ALA A 152 -17.63 11.57 -11.65
C ALA A 152 -18.53 12.21 -10.58
N GLU A 153 -19.04 13.44 -10.82
CA GLU A 153 -19.89 14.22 -9.88
C GLU A 153 -19.21 14.45 -8.52
N LEU A 154 -17.88 14.61 -8.51
CA LEU A 154 -17.08 14.87 -7.32
C LEU A 154 -16.68 16.35 -7.23
N PRO A 155 -16.55 16.90 -6.00
CA PRO A 155 -16.14 18.30 -5.79
C PRO A 155 -14.79 18.64 -6.42
N THR A 156 -14.69 19.85 -7.02
CA THR A 156 -13.48 20.34 -7.66
C THR A 156 -13.04 21.73 -7.17
N ALA A 157 -13.88 22.42 -6.40
CA ALA A 157 -13.68 23.83 -6.04
C ALA A 157 -12.44 24.08 -5.15
N ASP A 158 -11.92 23.04 -4.49
CA ASP A 158 -10.85 23.15 -3.51
C ASP A 158 -9.53 22.47 -3.92
N LEU A 159 -9.42 21.99 -5.15
CA LEU A 159 -8.26 21.20 -5.60
C LEU A 159 -6.92 21.94 -5.45
N ALA A 160 -6.92 23.27 -5.66
CA ALA A 160 -5.72 24.09 -5.58
C ALA A 160 -5.36 24.54 -4.14
N LEU A 161 -6.20 24.23 -3.13
CA LEU A 161 -5.92 24.65 -1.76
C LEU A 161 -4.75 23.82 -1.16
N PRO A 162 -3.95 24.39 -0.25
CA PRO A 162 -2.81 23.70 0.35
C PRO A 162 -3.21 22.50 1.22
N GLY A 163 -2.25 21.59 1.45
CA GLY A 163 -2.44 20.42 2.29
C GLY A 163 -3.08 19.22 1.58
N ARG A 164 -3.24 19.31 0.27
CA ARG A 164 -3.77 18.22 -0.57
C ARG A 164 -2.69 17.67 -1.47
N GLN A 165 -2.68 16.33 -1.60
CA GLN A 165 -1.82 15.63 -2.54
C GLN A 165 -2.70 14.72 -3.40
N PHE A 166 -2.71 14.96 -4.70
CA PHE A 166 -3.41 14.11 -5.67
C PHE A 166 -2.45 13.23 -6.44
N TYR A 167 -2.95 12.10 -6.91
CA TYR A 167 -2.19 11.11 -7.67
C TYR A 167 -2.96 10.68 -8.91
N ARG A 168 -2.22 10.51 -10.00
CA ARG A 168 -2.64 9.73 -11.16
C ARG A 168 -2.32 8.27 -10.88
N PHE A 169 -3.28 7.39 -11.17
CA PHE A 169 -3.08 5.96 -11.13
C PHE A 169 -3.10 5.40 -12.54
N SER A 170 -2.07 4.62 -12.85
CA SER A 170 -1.90 4.01 -14.17
C SER A 170 -1.70 2.51 -14.03
N THR A 171 -2.01 1.76 -15.07
CA THR A 171 -1.61 0.35 -15.19
C THR A 171 -0.09 0.24 -15.20
N THR A 172 0.43 -0.98 -15.14
CA THR A 172 1.88 -1.22 -15.20
C THR A 172 2.50 -0.89 -16.55
N LEU A 173 1.69 -0.72 -17.60
CA LEU A 173 2.12 -0.20 -18.92
C LEU A 173 1.94 1.33 -19.05
N GLY A 174 1.42 2.00 -18.01
CA GLY A 174 1.29 3.45 -17.99
C GLY A 174 -0.07 3.99 -18.49
N GLU A 175 -1.04 3.12 -18.82
CA GLU A 175 -2.39 3.57 -19.18
C GLU A 175 -3.07 4.15 -17.92
N ARG A 176 -3.59 5.39 -18.01
CA ARG A 176 -4.30 6.04 -16.93
C ARG A 176 -5.64 5.35 -16.65
N VAL A 177 -5.85 4.95 -15.40
CA VAL A 177 -7.08 4.26 -14.98
C VAL A 177 -7.89 5.00 -13.92
N ALA A 178 -7.25 5.88 -13.14
CA ALA A 178 -7.93 6.61 -12.08
C ALA A 178 -7.14 7.84 -11.61
N ALA A 179 -7.80 8.64 -10.78
CA ALA A 179 -7.16 9.59 -9.88
C ALA A 179 -7.71 9.42 -8.46
N GLY A 180 -6.99 9.99 -7.48
CA GLY A 180 -7.40 10.02 -6.09
C GLY A 180 -6.45 10.87 -5.27
N GLY A 181 -6.82 11.21 -4.03
CA GLY A 181 -6.01 12.11 -3.24
C GLY A 181 -6.06 11.85 -1.74
N LEU A 182 -5.11 12.48 -1.07
CA LEU A 182 -4.97 12.57 0.38
C LEU A 182 -4.98 14.04 0.80
N GLU A 183 -5.63 14.35 1.90
CA GLU A 183 -5.62 15.68 2.50
C GLU A 183 -5.22 15.59 3.97
N GLY A 184 -4.55 16.63 4.48
CA GLY A 184 -4.08 16.73 5.84
C GLY A 184 -2.64 16.23 6.02
N ARG A 185 -2.18 16.24 7.28
CA ARG A 185 -0.83 15.83 7.72
C ARG A 185 -0.91 15.12 9.08
N GLY A 186 0.15 14.40 9.45
CA GLY A 186 0.23 13.74 10.77
C GLY A 186 -0.56 12.43 10.84
N ALA A 187 -1.18 12.16 11.98
CA ALA A 187 -1.79 10.86 12.27
C ALA A 187 -3.12 10.60 11.52
N ASP A 188 -3.83 11.67 11.18
CA ASP A 188 -5.15 11.59 10.53
C ASP A 188 -5.08 12.12 9.10
N ARG A 189 -5.61 11.36 8.13
CA ARG A 189 -5.63 11.71 6.71
C ARG A 189 -7.03 11.53 6.13
N LEU A 190 -7.47 12.50 5.33
CA LEU A 190 -8.68 12.37 4.53
C LEU A 190 -8.34 11.75 3.17
N VAL A 191 -8.92 10.61 2.88
CA VAL A 191 -8.90 9.98 1.55
C VAL A 191 -10.05 10.58 0.76
N ARG A 192 -9.76 11.11 -0.43
CA ARG A 192 -10.72 11.88 -1.21
C ARG A 192 -10.55 11.72 -2.72
N SER A 193 -11.55 12.19 -3.46
CA SER A 193 -11.46 12.39 -4.91
C SER A 193 -11.08 11.12 -5.69
N ILE A 194 -11.51 9.92 -5.24
CA ILE A 194 -11.26 8.68 -5.98
C ILE A 194 -12.22 8.60 -7.16
N ALA A 195 -11.67 8.73 -8.37
CA ALA A 195 -12.41 8.62 -9.61
C ALA A 195 -11.72 7.64 -10.56
N VAL A 196 -12.44 6.60 -11.00
CA VAL A 196 -11.98 5.63 -12.01
C VAL A 196 -12.51 6.06 -13.37
N VAL A 197 -11.63 6.11 -14.38
CA VAL A 197 -12.03 6.44 -15.75
C VAL A 197 -13.08 5.46 -16.25
N PRO A 198 -14.06 5.89 -17.08
CA PRO A 198 -15.18 5.03 -17.50
C PRO A 198 -14.75 3.68 -18.07
N ALA A 199 -13.74 3.64 -18.94
CA ALA A 199 -13.22 2.43 -19.56
C ALA A 199 -12.58 1.42 -18.58
N ALA A 200 -12.19 1.86 -17.37
CA ALA A 200 -11.57 1.05 -16.34
C ALA A 200 -12.54 0.62 -15.23
N ARG A 201 -13.79 1.09 -15.25
CA ARG A 201 -14.80 0.72 -14.25
C ARG A 201 -15.13 -0.78 -14.34
N GLY A 202 -15.54 -1.36 -13.21
CA GLY A 202 -15.86 -2.80 -13.12
C GLY A 202 -14.64 -3.74 -13.07
N LYS A 203 -13.42 -3.23 -13.29
CA LYS A 203 -12.17 -4.00 -13.35
C LYS A 203 -11.35 -3.95 -12.05
N ARG A 204 -11.98 -3.67 -10.92
CA ARG A 204 -11.39 -3.63 -9.56
C ARG A 204 -10.34 -2.52 -9.33
N PHE A 205 -10.12 -1.60 -10.28
CA PHE A 205 -9.16 -0.50 -10.12
C PHE A 205 -9.48 0.41 -8.91
N GLY A 206 -10.76 0.67 -8.62
CA GLY A 206 -11.14 1.43 -7.42
C GLY A 206 -10.58 0.85 -6.13
N LYS A 207 -10.59 -0.49 -5.98
CA LYS A 207 -9.97 -1.19 -4.84
C LYS A 207 -8.46 -0.99 -4.82
N ALA A 208 -7.78 -1.20 -5.94
CA ALA A 208 -6.34 -1.04 -6.04
C ALA A 208 -5.90 0.41 -5.71
N VAL A 209 -6.64 1.40 -6.19
CA VAL A 209 -6.42 2.83 -5.90
C VAL A 209 -6.58 3.13 -4.42
N ALA A 210 -7.71 2.71 -3.80
CA ALA A 210 -7.95 2.95 -2.38
C ALA A 210 -6.83 2.33 -1.52
N MET A 211 -6.47 1.07 -1.78
CA MET A 211 -5.38 0.38 -1.06
C MET A 211 -4.02 1.06 -1.26
N THR A 212 -3.76 1.62 -2.45
CA THR A 212 -2.51 2.35 -2.70
C THR A 212 -2.48 3.67 -1.95
N LEU A 213 -3.60 4.43 -1.89
CA LEU A 213 -3.70 5.64 -1.09
C LEU A 213 -3.54 5.35 0.42
N GLU A 214 -4.13 4.24 0.92
CA GLU A 214 -3.95 3.80 2.29
C GLU A 214 -2.47 3.53 2.62
N ARG A 215 -1.76 2.86 1.70
CA ARG A 215 -0.33 2.60 1.85
C ARG A 215 0.48 3.89 1.85
N LEU A 216 0.26 4.78 0.88
CA LEU A 216 0.95 6.07 0.79
C LEU A 216 0.73 6.93 2.04
N ALA A 217 -0.50 6.97 2.56
CA ALA A 217 -0.79 7.66 3.81
C ALA A 217 -0.04 7.04 5.00
N GLY A 218 0.01 5.70 5.07
CA GLY A 218 0.72 4.98 6.12
C GLY A 218 2.24 5.19 6.07
N GLU A 219 2.84 5.22 4.89
CA GLU A 219 4.25 5.54 4.66
C GLU A 219 4.58 6.97 5.11
N ASP A 220 3.61 7.90 4.97
CA ASP A 220 3.71 9.30 5.44
C ASP A 220 3.26 9.46 6.90
N GLY A 221 3.14 8.37 7.66
CA GLY A 221 2.93 8.36 9.11
C GLY A 221 1.48 8.41 9.58
N ALA A 222 0.50 8.27 8.68
CA ALA A 222 -0.90 8.21 9.09
C ALA A 222 -1.19 6.99 9.99
N GLN A 223 -2.00 7.19 10.99
CA GLN A 223 -2.51 6.14 11.89
C GLN A 223 -3.99 5.86 11.64
N ARG A 224 -4.72 6.83 11.11
CA ARG A 224 -6.14 6.72 10.80
C ARG A 224 -6.48 7.44 9.49
N LEU A 225 -7.33 6.81 8.72
CA LEU A 225 -7.90 7.33 7.49
C LEU A 225 -9.35 7.68 7.69
N HIS A 226 -9.77 8.73 7.03
CA HIS A 226 -11.10 9.29 7.05
C HIS A 226 -11.58 9.47 5.62
N LEU A 227 -12.86 9.36 5.37
CA LEU A 227 -13.48 9.73 4.10
C LEU A 227 -14.95 10.13 4.27
N LEU A 228 -15.44 10.86 3.29
CA LEU A 228 -16.86 11.16 3.11
C LEU A 228 -17.35 10.54 1.80
N THR A 229 -18.52 9.92 1.82
CA THR A 229 -19.12 9.33 0.62
C THR A 229 -20.63 9.39 0.64
N THR A 230 -21.22 9.69 -0.51
CA THR A 230 -22.69 9.70 -0.66
C THR A 230 -23.23 8.36 -1.13
N THR A 231 -22.48 7.62 -1.95
CA THR A 231 -22.98 6.43 -2.64
C THR A 231 -22.11 5.18 -2.47
N ALA A 232 -20.85 5.35 -2.06
CA ALA A 232 -19.88 4.25 -2.06
C ALA A 232 -19.62 3.63 -0.68
N ALA A 233 -20.44 3.89 0.35
CA ALA A 233 -20.25 3.33 1.69
C ALA A 233 -20.08 1.79 1.68
N PRO A 234 -20.91 1.00 0.98
CA PRO A 234 -20.73 -0.46 0.94
C PRO A 234 -19.41 -0.91 0.27
N PHE A 235 -18.85 -0.10 -0.62
CA PHE A 235 -17.56 -0.38 -1.21
C PHE A 235 -16.44 -0.20 -0.16
N PHE A 236 -16.45 0.89 0.58
CA PHE A 236 -15.44 1.17 1.61
C PHE A 236 -15.58 0.25 2.83
N GLU A 237 -16.78 -0.18 3.20
CA GLU A 237 -16.99 -1.21 4.23
C GLU A 237 -16.25 -2.51 3.89
N ARG A 238 -16.34 -2.97 2.63
CA ARG A 238 -15.57 -4.15 2.16
C ARG A 238 -14.07 -3.95 2.22
N LEU A 239 -13.59 -2.72 2.23
CA LEU A 239 -12.17 -2.37 2.43
C LEU A 239 -11.81 -2.20 3.92
N GLY A 240 -12.78 -2.39 4.82
CA GLY A 240 -12.56 -2.34 6.27
C GLY A 240 -12.73 -0.95 6.89
N TYR A 241 -13.31 -0.01 6.17
CA TYR A 241 -13.79 1.23 6.77
C TYR A 241 -15.06 0.97 7.57
N VAL A 242 -15.23 1.71 8.66
CA VAL A 242 -16.42 1.66 9.49
C VAL A 242 -17.08 3.04 9.52
N ALA A 243 -18.41 3.05 9.50
CA ALA A 243 -19.16 4.29 9.66
C ALA A 243 -18.89 4.88 11.05
N ALA A 244 -18.82 6.20 11.13
CA ALA A 244 -18.60 6.94 12.36
C ALA A 244 -19.50 8.19 12.39
N ASP A 245 -19.74 8.71 13.58
CA ASP A 245 -20.45 9.98 13.72
C ASP A 245 -19.53 11.13 13.28
N ARG A 246 -20.05 12.06 12.47
CA ARG A 246 -19.28 13.22 12.00
C ARG A 246 -18.76 14.10 13.14
N SER A 247 -19.45 14.13 14.28
CA SER A 247 -19.04 14.87 15.48
C SER A 247 -17.77 14.29 16.12
N THR A 248 -17.40 13.05 15.81
CA THR A 248 -16.17 12.40 16.31
C THR A 248 -14.94 12.66 15.43
N ALA A 249 -15.10 13.42 14.34
CA ALA A 249 -13.99 13.71 13.44
C ALA A 249 -12.94 14.60 14.14
N PRO A 250 -11.63 14.29 13.98
CA PRO A 250 -10.57 15.17 14.44
C PRO A 250 -10.72 16.59 13.86
N VAL A 251 -10.20 17.58 14.56
CA VAL A 251 -10.33 19.00 14.17
C VAL A 251 -9.79 19.24 12.77
N GLU A 252 -8.64 18.66 12.42
CA GLU A 252 -8.01 18.80 11.11
C GLU A 252 -8.89 18.23 9.99
N ILE A 253 -9.64 17.18 10.27
CA ILE A 253 -10.55 16.55 9.31
C ILE A 253 -11.86 17.34 9.23
N SER A 254 -12.44 17.71 10.36
CA SER A 254 -13.70 18.46 10.42
C SER A 254 -13.59 19.88 9.86
N ALA A 255 -12.39 20.46 9.85
CA ALA A 255 -12.09 21.76 9.22
C ALA A 255 -11.86 21.68 7.71
N SER A 256 -11.78 20.49 7.10
CA SER A 256 -11.59 20.35 5.65
C SER A 256 -12.79 20.88 4.87
N ALA A 257 -12.54 21.37 3.65
CA ALA A 257 -13.59 21.92 2.79
C ALA A 257 -14.69 20.87 2.47
N GLU A 258 -14.32 19.60 2.34
CA GLU A 258 -15.29 18.51 2.16
C GLU A 258 -16.22 18.36 3.37
N PHE A 259 -15.69 18.50 4.57
CA PHE A 259 -16.49 18.37 5.80
C PHE A 259 -17.39 19.58 6.03
N VAL A 260 -16.86 20.80 5.75
CA VAL A 260 -17.58 22.06 6.03
C VAL A 260 -18.73 22.30 5.06
N GLY A 261 -18.58 21.95 3.76
CA GLY A 261 -19.61 22.31 2.80
C GLY A 261 -19.57 21.65 1.43
N LEU A 262 -18.46 21.05 1.00
CA LEU A 262 -18.40 20.42 -0.33
C LEU A 262 -19.11 19.07 -0.39
N CYS A 263 -19.12 18.32 0.71
CA CYS A 263 -19.92 17.11 0.83
C CYS A 263 -21.21 17.40 1.57
N PRO A 264 -22.37 16.92 1.09
CA PRO A 264 -23.66 17.16 1.76
C PRO A 264 -23.66 16.56 3.18
N ALA A 265 -24.49 17.10 4.06
CA ALA A 265 -24.62 16.61 5.44
C ALA A 265 -25.05 15.14 5.51
N THR A 266 -25.71 14.64 4.46
CA THR A 266 -26.14 13.24 4.31
C THR A 266 -25.01 12.27 3.91
N ALA A 267 -23.84 12.78 3.54
CA ALA A 267 -22.70 11.93 3.21
C ALA A 267 -22.26 11.13 4.44
N SER A 268 -22.07 9.82 4.25
CA SER A 268 -21.55 8.93 5.29
C SER A 268 -20.10 9.31 5.58
N TYR A 269 -19.80 9.55 6.84
CA TYR A 269 -18.45 9.66 7.34
C TYR A 269 -17.94 8.28 7.75
N MET A 270 -16.75 7.91 7.28
CA MET A 270 -16.18 6.59 7.54
C MET A 270 -14.72 6.70 7.93
N THR A 271 -14.27 5.79 8.79
CA THR A 271 -12.89 5.76 9.30
C THR A 271 -12.29 4.37 9.23
N LYS A 272 -10.95 4.32 9.13
CA LYS A 272 -10.17 3.08 9.15
C LYS A 272 -8.81 3.32 9.81
N GLY A 273 -8.42 2.44 10.75
CA GLY A 273 -7.05 2.45 11.28
C GLY A 273 -6.06 1.98 10.22
N VAL A 274 -4.97 2.71 10.05
CA VAL A 274 -3.85 2.28 9.20
C VAL A 274 -3.08 1.20 9.93
N ARG A 275 -3.06 0.00 9.37
CA ARG A 275 -2.19 -1.06 9.84
C ARG A 275 -0.86 -0.92 9.11
N ARG A 276 0.24 -0.74 9.84
CA ARG A 276 1.55 -0.96 9.23
C ARG A 276 1.59 -2.40 8.71
N SER A 277 1.64 -2.56 7.41
CA SER A 277 1.61 -3.86 6.74
C SER A 277 3.04 -4.37 6.55
N TRP A 278 3.70 -4.65 7.65
CA TRP A 278 4.87 -5.51 7.62
C TRP A 278 4.62 -6.83 8.33
#